data_604db090e71ea4feb305c4654ce85137
#
_entry.id   604db090e71ea4feb305c4654ce85137
#
_cell.length_a   1.000
_cell.length_b   1.000
_cell.length_c   1.000
_cell.angle_alpha   90.00
_cell.angle_beta   90.00
_cell.angle_gamma   90.00
#
_symmetry.space_group_name_H-M   'P 1'
#
loop_
_entity.id
_entity.type
_entity.pdbx_description
1 polymer ?
#
loop_
_entity_poly.entity_id
_entity_poly.type
_entity_poly.pdbx_seq_one_letter_code
_entity_poly.pdbx_strand_id
1 'polypeptide(L)'
;MRRALVPLLAAAAVLAAAAPAYAAIPAHVKWKSSGAFAAWNNGGFIVYNNEWNHSAGPQTIWADSYRHWGVESTQQAGNTAVETYPCVQKNYDNPPVSSIRLLRNGFAESMPGNARGLDAEAADDVWLNNYNIEVMIWVDNHGQRPSGNVIGHATIFGQRFAVWHGGTDYTFALDHNETTGMTHIQASLRWLISHGYIPASATLTQVNFGWEIASTNSKAEDFKLTGYWLHTQRS
;
A
#
# COMPACT_ATOMS: atom_id res chain seq x y z
N MET A 1 42.54 59.70 -30.35
CA MET A 1 41.57 59.25 -29.31
C MET A 1 41.42 57.72 -29.40
N ARG A 2 42.08 56.99 -28.50
CA ARG A 2 41.97 55.51 -28.45
C ARG A 2 40.92 55.14 -27.44
N ARG A 3 39.84 54.43 -27.84
CA ARG A 3 38.83 53.87 -26.96
C ARG A 3 39.29 52.51 -26.43
N ALA A 4 39.40 52.42 -25.12
CA ALA A 4 39.68 51.15 -24.42
C ALA A 4 38.37 50.33 -24.38
N LEU A 5 38.47 49.07 -24.84
CA LEU A 5 37.42 48.05 -24.64
C LEU A 5 37.65 47.37 -23.27
N VAL A 6 36.62 47.43 -22.43
CA VAL A 6 36.55 46.70 -21.16
C VAL A 6 35.86 45.35 -21.43
N PRO A 7 36.46 44.20 -21.10
CA PRO A 7 35.78 42.93 -21.25
C PRO A 7 34.80 42.71 -20.09
N LEU A 8 33.53 42.45 -20.43
CA LEU A 8 32.54 41.98 -19.47
C LEU A 8 32.78 40.49 -19.19
N LEU A 9 33.20 40.15 -17.98
CA LEU A 9 33.18 38.79 -17.48
C LEU A 9 31.78 38.43 -17.07
N ALA A 10 31.16 37.52 -17.82
CA ALA A 10 29.90 36.89 -17.43
C ALA A 10 30.18 35.76 -16.45
N ALA A 11 29.83 35.93 -15.19
CA ALA A 11 29.87 34.86 -14.19
C ALA A 11 28.67 33.93 -14.42
N ALA A 12 28.89 32.72 -14.89
CA ALA A 12 27.89 31.66 -14.95
C ALA A 12 27.67 31.11 -13.54
N ALA A 13 26.51 31.43 -12.95
CA ALA A 13 26.05 30.80 -11.72
C ALA A 13 25.60 29.37 -12.03
N VAL A 14 26.38 28.38 -11.60
CA VAL A 14 25.97 26.97 -11.61
C VAL A 14 24.96 26.77 -10.46
N LEU A 15 23.70 26.73 -10.79
CA LEU A 15 22.65 26.26 -9.88
C LEU A 15 22.87 24.74 -9.70
N ALA A 16 23.49 24.34 -8.61
CA ALA A 16 23.49 22.96 -8.16
C ALA A 16 22.03 22.63 -7.77
N ALA A 17 21.35 21.83 -8.59
CA ALA A 17 20.07 21.24 -8.21
C ALA A 17 20.34 20.37 -6.97
N ALA A 18 19.74 20.72 -5.83
CA ALA A 18 19.76 19.86 -4.65
C ALA A 18 19.10 18.54 -5.04
N ALA A 19 19.84 17.42 -4.93
CA ALA A 19 19.24 16.09 -5.05
C ALA A 19 18.11 15.98 -4.03
N PRO A 20 16.96 15.36 -4.37
CA PRO A 20 15.92 15.12 -3.41
C PRO A 20 16.53 14.34 -2.25
N ALA A 21 16.37 14.88 -1.02
CA ALA A 21 16.77 14.17 0.17
C ALA A 21 15.83 12.97 0.31
N TYR A 22 16.33 11.77 -0.01
CA TYR A 22 15.66 10.53 0.33
C TYR A 22 15.51 10.52 1.87
N ALA A 23 14.29 10.34 2.34
CA ALA A 23 14.07 10.25 3.77
C ALA A 23 14.64 8.90 4.23
N ALA A 24 15.85 8.93 4.74
CA ALA A 24 16.56 7.74 5.22
C ALA A 24 15.72 7.02 6.29
N ILE A 25 15.86 5.69 6.34
CA ILE A 25 15.33 4.87 7.45
C ILE A 25 15.70 5.56 8.77
N PRO A 26 14.74 5.76 9.71
CA PRO A 26 15.03 6.46 10.97
C PRO A 26 16.18 5.80 11.73
N ALA A 27 17.06 6.63 12.27
CA ALA A 27 18.30 6.17 12.94
C ALA A 27 18.04 5.27 14.17
N HIS A 28 16.87 5.44 14.81
CA HIS A 28 16.46 4.69 16.00
C HIS A 28 15.09 4.06 15.77
N VAL A 29 15.08 2.77 15.47
CA VAL A 29 13.86 1.95 15.30
C VAL A 29 13.95 0.72 16.19
N LYS A 30 12.80 0.20 16.65
CA LYS A 30 12.78 -0.98 17.51
C LYS A 30 13.10 -2.27 16.78
N TRP A 31 12.79 -2.30 15.49
CA TRP A 31 13.03 -3.46 14.65
C TRP A 31 13.35 -3.01 13.21
N LYS A 32 14.25 -3.76 12.57
CA LYS A 32 14.64 -3.56 11.17
C LYS A 32 15.13 -4.88 10.57
N SER A 33 14.79 -5.14 9.31
CA SER A 33 15.26 -6.31 8.58
C SER A 33 15.24 -6.09 7.07
N SER A 34 16.15 -6.77 6.35
CA SER A 34 16.15 -6.90 4.89
C SER A 34 15.88 -8.34 4.43
N GLY A 35 15.39 -9.21 5.33
CA GLY A 35 14.98 -10.55 4.95
C GLY A 35 13.63 -10.53 4.23
N ALA A 36 13.52 -11.20 3.08
CA ALA A 36 12.33 -11.18 2.22
C ALA A 36 11.02 -11.49 2.98
N PHE A 37 11.06 -12.46 3.90
CA PHE A 37 9.91 -12.86 4.72
C PHE A 37 10.09 -12.52 6.20
N ALA A 38 10.87 -11.47 6.50
CA ALA A 38 11.05 -11.02 7.87
C ALA A 38 9.75 -10.49 8.45
N ALA A 39 9.44 -10.91 9.68
CA ALA A 39 8.19 -10.58 10.38
C ALA A 39 8.47 -10.17 11.83
N TRP A 40 7.71 -9.21 12.33
CA TRP A 40 7.79 -8.73 13.70
C TRP A 40 6.42 -8.63 14.36
N ASN A 41 6.25 -9.35 15.47
CA ASN A 41 5.01 -9.34 16.23
C ASN A 41 4.97 -8.13 17.19
N ASN A 42 3.93 -7.30 17.06
CA ASN A 42 3.73 -6.15 17.92
C ASN A 42 2.24 -5.85 18.12
N GLY A 43 1.80 -5.73 19.37
CA GLY A 43 0.43 -5.32 19.71
C GLY A 43 -0.69 -6.24 19.17
N GLY A 44 -0.39 -7.51 18.91
CA GLY A 44 -1.32 -8.49 18.34
C GLY A 44 -1.47 -8.38 16.82
N PHE A 45 -0.52 -7.70 16.17
CA PHE A 45 -0.32 -7.61 14.73
C PHE A 45 1.05 -8.13 14.34
N ILE A 46 1.23 -8.40 13.06
CA ILE A 46 2.50 -8.78 12.45
C ILE A 46 2.87 -7.67 11.44
N VAL A 47 4.05 -7.07 11.60
CA VAL A 47 4.65 -6.20 10.57
C VAL A 47 5.52 -7.11 9.71
N TYR A 48 5.29 -7.15 8.40
CA TYR A 48 5.80 -8.18 7.51
C TYR A 48 6.41 -7.57 6.24
N ASN A 49 7.65 -7.98 5.87
CA ASN A 49 8.37 -7.46 4.70
C ASN A 49 7.81 -7.99 3.38
N ASN A 50 7.40 -9.24 3.34
CA ASN A 50 6.63 -9.90 2.29
C ASN A 50 7.10 -9.62 0.84
N GLU A 51 8.38 -9.83 0.59
CA GLU A 51 8.95 -9.88 -0.77
C GLU A 51 8.70 -11.27 -1.35
N TRP A 52 7.54 -11.48 -1.94
CA TRP A 52 7.10 -12.82 -2.35
C TRP A 52 7.46 -13.18 -3.80
N ASN A 53 7.73 -12.18 -4.64
CA ASN A 53 8.14 -12.44 -6.02
C ASN A 53 9.67 -12.64 -6.09
N HIS A 54 10.11 -13.61 -6.89
CA HIS A 54 11.54 -13.93 -7.05
C HIS A 54 12.34 -12.84 -7.78
N SER A 55 11.67 -11.92 -8.46
CA SER A 55 12.27 -10.77 -9.13
C SER A 55 12.33 -9.51 -8.25
N ALA A 56 11.83 -9.58 -7.01
CA ALA A 56 11.88 -8.44 -6.10
C ALA A 56 13.30 -7.92 -5.91
N GLY A 57 13.42 -6.60 -6.03
CA GLY A 57 14.67 -5.89 -5.77
C GLY A 57 14.91 -5.67 -4.26
N PRO A 58 16.00 -5.01 -3.88
CA PRO A 58 16.33 -4.79 -2.47
C PRO A 58 15.23 -4.04 -1.73
N GLN A 59 14.85 -4.56 -0.56
CA GLN A 59 13.89 -3.95 0.35
C GLN A 59 14.36 -4.06 1.79
N THR A 60 14.14 -3.00 2.57
CA THR A 60 14.41 -2.99 4.01
C THR A 60 13.21 -2.44 4.74
N ILE A 61 12.58 -3.28 5.58
CA ILE A 61 11.49 -2.89 6.47
C ILE A 61 12.03 -2.43 7.82
N TRP A 62 11.39 -1.44 8.42
CA TRP A 62 11.67 -0.95 9.78
C TRP A 62 10.37 -0.70 10.54
N ALA A 63 10.37 -0.80 11.86
CA ALA A 63 9.19 -0.54 12.68
C ALA A 63 9.54 -0.07 14.10
N ASP A 64 8.72 0.86 14.61
CA ASP A 64 8.62 1.23 16.03
C ASP A 64 7.40 0.61 16.71
N SER A 65 6.35 0.40 15.94
CA SER A 65 5.13 -0.28 16.34
C SER A 65 4.37 -0.74 15.09
N TYR A 66 3.33 -1.59 15.26
CA TYR A 66 2.43 -1.94 14.17
C TYR A 66 1.68 -0.73 13.55
N ARG A 67 1.72 0.43 14.22
CA ARG A 67 1.10 1.70 13.77
C ARG A 67 2.08 2.65 13.11
N HIS A 68 3.38 2.41 13.29
CA HIS A 68 4.46 3.26 12.78
C HIS A 68 5.58 2.40 12.27
N TRP A 69 5.62 2.21 10.97
CA TRP A 69 6.59 1.41 10.26
C TRP A 69 6.71 1.87 8.79
N GLY A 70 7.67 1.33 8.08
CA GLY A 70 7.83 1.62 6.66
C GLY A 70 8.85 0.72 6.01
N VAL A 71 8.98 0.89 4.69
CA VAL A 71 10.01 0.23 3.89
C VAL A 71 10.75 1.24 3.03
N GLU A 72 12.04 0.99 2.84
CA GLU A 72 12.81 1.49 1.71
C GLU A 72 12.87 0.36 0.69
N SER A 73 12.34 0.58 -0.51
CA SER A 73 12.23 -0.43 -1.56
C SER A 73 12.82 0.07 -2.87
N THR A 74 13.51 -0.82 -3.61
CA THR A 74 14.08 -0.54 -4.93
C THR A 74 13.59 -1.60 -5.91
N GLN A 75 12.55 -1.28 -6.69
CA GLN A 75 11.98 -2.20 -7.66
C GLN A 75 12.29 -1.76 -9.10
N GLN A 76 12.39 -2.73 -10.00
CA GLN A 76 12.82 -2.52 -11.39
C GLN A 76 11.96 -1.48 -12.12
N ALA A 77 12.59 -0.61 -12.89
CA ALA A 77 11.91 0.38 -13.73
C ALA A 77 11.01 -0.28 -14.78
N GLY A 78 9.78 0.25 -14.91
CA GLY A 78 8.80 -0.18 -15.92
C GLY A 78 8.20 -1.57 -15.67
N ASN A 79 8.43 -2.18 -14.51
CA ASN A 79 7.72 -3.38 -14.11
C ASN A 79 6.29 -3.02 -13.69
N THR A 80 5.32 -3.85 -14.08
CA THR A 80 3.89 -3.73 -13.74
C THR A 80 3.37 -4.94 -12.98
N ALA A 81 4.23 -5.94 -12.74
CA ALA A 81 3.93 -7.08 -11.90
C ALA A 81 4.31 -6.75 -10.45
N VAL A 82 3.43 -7.02 -9.51
CA VAL A 82 3.70 -6.81 -8.08
C VAL A 82 4.88 -7.68 -7.63
N GLU A 83 5.88 -7.07 -7.02
CA GLU A 83 7.08 -7.74 -6.54
C GLU A 83 7.01 -8.03 -5.03
N THR A 84 6.36 -7.16 -4.29
CA THR A 84 6.33 -7.20 -2.84
C THR A 84 5.07 -6.54 -2.29
N TYR A 85 4.59 -7.02 -1.12
CA TYR A 85 3.50 -6.40 -0.38
C TYR A 85 3.87 -6.28 1.09
N PRO A 86 4.77 -5.37 1.48
CA PRO A 86 5.04 -5.09 2.88
C PRO A 86 3.77 -4.57 3.57
N CYS A 87 3.42 -5.16 4.72
CA CYS A 87 2.13 -4.89 5.34
C CYS A 87 2.15 -5.02 6.87
N VAL A 88 1.12 -4.46 7.50
CA VAL A 88 0.69 -4.82 8.84
C VAL A 88 -0.49 -5.79 8.74
N GLN A 89 -0.38 -6.94 9.41
CA GLN A 89 -1.25 -8.10 9.25
C GLN A 89 -1.96 -8.46 10.56
N LYS A 90 -3.24 -8.84 10.44
CA LYS A 90 -4.04 -9.43 11.52
C LYS A 90 -4.69 -10.72 11.04
N ASN A 91 -4.41 -11.83 11.72
CA ASN A 91 -5.02 -13.13 11.44
C ASN A 91 -6.30 -13.33 12.26
N TYR A 92 -7.22 -14.10 11.70
CA TYR A 92 -8.51 -14.47 12.30
C TYR A 92 -8.70 -16.00 12.21
N ASP A 93 -9.48 -16.55 13.13
CA ASP A 93 -9.80 -18.00 13.19
C ASP A 93 -11.02 -18.34 12.29
N ASN A 94 -11.05 -17.80 11.08
CA ASN A 94 -12.11 -18.00 10.10
C ASN A 94 -13.55 -17.81 10.62
N PRO A 95 -13.87 -16.74 11.38
CA PRO A 95 -15.25 -16.46 11.75
C PRO A 95 -16.08 -16.20 10.49
N PRO A 96 -17.36 -16.61 10.46
CA PRO A 96 -18.26 -16.23 9.38
C PRO A 96 -18.32 -14.70 9.23
N VAL A 97 -18.23 -14.18 8.00
CA VAL A 97 -18.35 -12.74 7.72
C VAL A 97 -19.69 -12.21 8.24
N SER A 98 -20.75 -13.03 8.23
CA SER A 98 -22.07 -12.70 8.77
C SER A 98 -22.10 -12.45 10.27
N SER A 99 -21.17 -13.05 11.04
CA SER A 99 -21.02 -12.84 12.49
C SER A 99 -20.21 -11.59 12.85
N ILE A 100 -19.62 -10.92 11.86
CA ILE A 100 -18.85 -9.69 12.06
C ILE A 100 -19.76 -8.50 11.85
N ARG A 101 -20.02 -7.77 12.93
CA ARG A 101 -20.90 -6.60 12.91
C ARG A 101 -20.20 -5.36 12.42
N LEU A 102 -18.90 -5.23 12.74
CA LEU A 102 -18.04 -4.12 12.35
C LEU A 102 -16.65 -4.64 12.05
N LEU A 103 -16.13 -4.26 10.89
CA LEU A 103 -14.73 -4.43 10.50
C LEU A 103 -14.34 -3.21 9.69
N ARG A 104 -13.44 -2.40 10.24
CA ARG A 104 -12.93 -1.19 9.61
C ARG A 104 -11.54 -0.87 10.12
N ASN A 105 -10.73 -0.22 9.31
CA ASN A 105 -9.47 0.36 9.75
C ASN A 105 -9.45 1.87 9.55
N GLY A 106 -8.49 2.53 10.19
CA GLY A 106 -8.06 3.86 9.84
C GLY A 106 -6.56 3.86 9.61
N PHE A 107 -6.13 4.63 8.62
CA PHE A 107 -4.75 4.70 8.18
C PHE A 107 -4.28 6.14 8.00
N ALA A 108 -2.97 6.34 8.14
CA ALA A 108 -2.23 7.49 7.67
C ALA A 108 -0.92 6.95 7.10
N GLU A 109 -0.79 7.07 5.77
CA GLU A 109 0.33 6.51 5.03
C GLU A 109 0.96 7.56 4.12
N SER A 110 2.12 7.27 3.55
CA SER A 110 2.71 8.04 2.47
C SER A 110 3.48 7.14 1.51
N MET A 111 3.26 7.35 0.22
CA MET A 111 4.05 6.84 -0.89
C MET A 111 4.84 7.97 -1.56
N PRO A 112 5.84 7.67 -2.41
CA PRO A 112 6.58 8.67 -3.19
C PRO A 112 5.69 9.32 -4.27
N GLY A 113 4.74 10.18 -3.89
CA GLY A 113 3.62 10.66 -4.71
C GLY A 113 3.97 11.38 -6.03
N ASN A 114 5.24 11.81 -6.21
CA ASN A 114 5.71 12.46 -7.44
C ASN A 114 6.87 11.70 -8.11
N ALA A 115 7.12 10.45 -7.72
CA ALA A 115 8.18 9.66 -8.31
C ALA A 115 7.78 9.24 -9.74
N ARG A 116 8.49 9.77 -10.73
CA ARG A 116 8.29 9.36 -12.13
C ARG A 116 8.60 7.87 -12.27
N GLY A 117 7.64 7.07 -12.77
CA GLY A 117 7.78 5.63 -12.96
C GLY A 117 7.56 4.81 -11.69
N LEU A 118 6.97 5.41 -10.65
CA LEU A 118 6.36 4.68 -9.55
C LEU A 118 5.17 3.88 -10.08
N ASP A 119 5.09 2.61 -9.71
CA ASP A 119 3.97 1.70 -9.97
C ASP A 119 3.71 0.95 -8.65
N ALA A 120 2.74 1.45 -7.88
CA ALA A 120 2.41 0.94 -6.55
C ALA A 120 1.02 1.42 -6.12
N GLU A 121 0.37 0.69 -5.21
CA GLU A 121 -0.82 1.18 -4.52
C GLU A 121 -0.77 0.86 -3.03
N ALA A 122 -1.54 1.62 -2.23
CA ALA A 122 -1.83 1.33 -0.82
C ALA A 122 -3.20 0.70 -0.71
N ALA A 123 -3.29 -0.44 -0.03
CA ALA A 123 -4.52 -1.21 0.05
C ALA A 123 -4.71 -1.93 1.39
N ASP A 124 -6.00 -2.13 1.75
CA ASP A 124 -6.33 -3.32 2.51
C ASP A 124 -6.31 -4.53 1.58
N ASP A 125 -5.77 -5.63 2.05
CA ASP A 125 -5.85 -6.94 1.46
C ASP A 125 -6.51 -7.89 2.46
N VAL A 126 -7.71 -8.34 2.11
CA VAL A 126 -8.61 -9.12 2.97
C VAL A 126 -8.78 -10.52 2.41
N TRP A 127 -8.22 -11.49 3.09
CA TRP A 127 -8.32 -12.88 2.71
C TRP A 127 -9.51 -13.57 3.35
N LEU A 128 -10.26 -14.29 2.55
CA LEU A 128 -11.41 -15.07 2.96
C LEU A 128 -11.22 -16.56 2.64
N ASN A 129 -11.98 -17.41 3.36
CA ASN A 129 -12.08 -18.85 3.10
C ASN A 129 -10.71 -19.57 3.04
N ASN A 130 -9.83 -19.35 4.03
CA ASN A 130 -8.48 -19.89 4.06
C ASN A 130 -7.68 -19.53 2.78
N TYR A 131 -7.62 -18.25 2.45
CA TYR A 131 -6.88 -17.67 1.30
C TYR A 131 -7.39 -18.10 -0.09
N ASN A 132 -8.69 -18.50 -0.19
CA ASN A 132 -9.28 -18.85 -1.49
C ASN A 132 -9.94 -17.66 -2.22
N ILE A 133 -10.23 -16.57 -1.52
CA ILE A 133 -10.80 -15.35 -2.08
C ILE A 133 -10.02 -14.17 -1.52
N GLU A 134 -9.60 -13.28 -2.38
CA GLU A 134 -8.95 -12.02 -2.06
C GLU A 134 -9.90 -10.85 -2.29
N VAL A 135 -9.93 -9.92 -1.35
CA VAL A 135 -10.69 -8.68 -1.49
C VAL A 135 -9.78 -7.52 -1.14
N MET A 136 -9.40 -6.74 -2.14
CA MET A 136 -8.59 -5.55 -1.95
C MET A 136 -9.43 -4.28 -1.88
N ILE A 137 -9.01 -3.32 -1.07
CA ILE A 137 -9.58 -1.97 -1.04
C ILE A 137 -8.44 -0.99 -1.24
N TRP A 138 -8.28 -0.51 -2.46
CA TRP A 138 -7.23 0.43 -2.87
C TRP A 138 -7.61 1.84 -2.49
N VAL A 139 -6.76 2.52 -1.73
CA VAL A 139 -7.00 3.87 -1.20
C VAL A 139 -6.09 4.92 -1.81
N ASP A 140 -4.86 4.55 -2.20
CA ASP A 140 -3.93 5.40 -2.93
C ASP A 140 -3.28 4.57 -4.05
N ASN A 141 -3.24 5.09 -5.28
CA ASN A 141 -2.78 4.34 -6.45
C ASN A 141 -1.94 5.22 -7.38
N HIS A 142 -0.75 4.72 -7.72
CA HIS A 142 0.19 5.32 -8.64
C HIS A 142 0.59 4.30 -9.72
N GLY A 143 -0.23 4.21 -10.78
CA GLY A 143 0.09 3.41 -11.97
C GLY A 143 -0.46 1.99 -12.01
N GLN A 144 -0.80 1.39 -10.88
CA GLN A 144 -1.36 0.04 -10.83
C GLN A 144 -2.76 -0.05 -11.44
N ARG A 145 -3.04 -1.21 -12.03
CA ARG A 145 -4.36 -1.55 -12.55
C ARG A 145 -4.87 -2.83 -11.88
N PRO A 146 -6.09 -2.82 -11.31
CA PRO A 146 -6.68 -4.01 -10.72
C PRO A 146 -6.83 -5.14 -11.75
N SER A 147 -6.76 -6.38 -11.25
CA SER A 147 -6.95 -7.59 -12.06
C SER A 147 -8.35 -7.64 -12.68
N GLY A 148 -8.44 -8.16 -13.90
CA GLY A 148 -9.70 -8.42 -14.57
C GLY A 148 -10.42 -7.19 -15.13
N ASN A 149 -11.73 -7.09 -14.86
CA ASN A 149 -12.61 -6.06 -15.43
C ASN A 149 -13.52 -5.45 -14.37
N VAL A 150 -14.00 -4.22 -14.63
CA VAL A 150 -15.02 -3.58 -13.80
C VAL A 150 -16.34 -4.37 -13.86
N ILE A 151 -16.84 -4.78 -12.70
CA ILE A 151 -18.11 -5.52 -12.53
C ILE A 151 -19.21 -4.63 -11.96
N GLY A 152 -18.87 -3.43 -11.45
CA GLY A 152 -19.83 -2.50 -10.90
C GLY A 152 -19.16 -1.30 -10.24
N HIS A 153 -20.00 -0.49 -9.59
CA HIS A 153 -19.56 0.65 -8.78
C HIS A 153 -20.24 0.59 -7.42
N ALA A 154 -19.52 0.93 -6.37
CA ALA A 154 -20.02 0.97 -5.02
C ALA A 154 -19.84 2.36 -4.41
N THR A 155 -20.84 2.79 -3.61
CA THR A 155 -20.67 3.96 -2.72
C THR A 155 -20.78 3.46 -1.30
N ILE A 156 -19.67 3.53 -0.55
CA ILE A 156 -19.55 3.01 0.80
C ILE A 156 -19.17 4.17 1.73
N PHE A 157 -20.09 4.56 2.61
CA PHE A 157 -19.92 5.70 3.54
C PHE A 157 -19.45 6.99 2.86
N GLY A 158 -19.93 7.25 1.63
CA GLY A 158 -19.59 8.42 0.84
C GLY A 158 -18.38 8.26 -0.08
N GLN A 159 -17.52 7.27 0.12
CA GLN A 159 -16.43 6.92 -0.78
C GLN A 159 -16.97 6.15 -2.00
N ARG A 160 -16.51 6.52 -3.18
CA ARG A 160 -16.92 5.89 -4.44
C ARG A 160 -15.81 5.01 -4.99
N PHE A 161 -16.18 3.80 -5.36
CA PHE A 161 -15.26 2.76 -5.86
C PHE A 161 -15.72 2.23 -7.21
N ALA A 162 -14.78 2.00 -8.12
CA ALA A 162 -14.95 1.03 -9.19
C ALA A 162 -14.63 -0.36 -8.62
N VAL A 163 -15.53 -1.32 -8.80
CA VAL A 163 -15.33 -2.69 -8.32
C VAL A 163 -14.89 -3.56 -9.48
N TRP A 164 -13.73 -4.18 -9.32
CA TRP A 164 -13.09 -5.04 -10.31
C TRP A 164 -13.15 -6.50 -9.87
N HIS A 165 -13.10 -7.43 -10.85
CA HIS A 165 -13.00 -8.86 -10.60
C HIS A 165 -12.10 -9.53 -11.62
N GLY A 166 -11.12 -10.30 -11.14
CA GLY A 166 -10.22 -11.12 -11.94
C GLY A 166 -9.85 -12.41 -11.20
N GLY A 167 -10.24 -13.56 -11.73
CA GLY A 167 -9.97 -14.83 -11.06
C GLY A 167 -10.68 -14.99 -9.72
N THR A 168 -9.93 -15.01 -8.62
CA THR A 168 -10.45 -15.07 -7.24
C THR A 168 -10.43 -13.72 -6.54
N ASP A 169 -9.98 -12.68 -7.24
CA ASP A 169 -9.66 -11.38 -6.66
C ASP A 169 -10.78 -10.36 -6.95
N TYR A 170 -11.17 -9.62 -5.94
CA TYR A 170 -12.11 -8.50 -6.03
C TYR A 170 -11.44 -7.24 -5.53
N THR A 171 -11.37 -6.18 -6.35
CA THR A 171 -10.75 -4.92 -5.95
C THR A 171 -11.74 -3.78 -5.95
N PHE A 172 -11.87 -3.10 -4.82
CA PHE A 172 -12.54 -1.82 -4.69
C PHE A 172 -11.49 -0.73 -4.90
N ALA A 173 -11.41 -0.17 -6.10
CA ALA A 173 -10.49 0.93 -6.40
C ALA A 173 -11.20 2.27 -6.14
N LEU A 174 -10.69 3.05 -5.19
CA LEU A 174 -11.22 4.38 -4.86
C LEU A 174 -11.07 5.32 -6.07
N ASP A 175 -12.03 6.20 -6.30
CA ASP A 175 -12.04 7.10 -7.47
C ASP A 175 -11.07 8.29 -7.34
N HIS A 176 -10.41 8.43 -6.19
CA HIS A 176 -9.36 9.42 -5.92
C HIS A 176 -8.40 8.86 -4.85
N ASN A 177 -7.20 9.40 -4.78
CA ASN A 177 -6.20 8.97 -3.81
C ASN A 177 -6.45 9.59 -2.43
N GLU A 178 -6.38 8.76 -1.38
CA GLU A 178 -6.43 9.16 0.02
C GLU A 178 -5.19 8.63 0.75
N THR A 179 -4.37 9.51 1.29
CA THR A 179 -3.21 9.15 2.13
C THR A 179 -3.55 9.08 3.63
N THR A 180 -4.74 9.51 4.00
CA THR A 180 -5.27 9.43 5.37
C THR A 180 -6.77 9.25 5.30
N GLY A 181 -7.27 8.22 5.95
CA GLY A 181 -8.70 7.92 5.86
C GLY A 181 -9.13 6.72 6.70
N MET A 182 -10.25 6.17 6.30
CA MET A 182 -10.84 4.98 6.91
C MET A 182 -11.45 4.09 5.83
N THR A 183 -11.18 2.79 5.89
CA THR A 183 -11.89 1.81 5.07
C THR A 183 -12.94 1.06 5.87
N HIS A 184 -14.08 0.87 5.25
CA HIS A 184 -15.22 0.15 5.82
C HIS A 184 -15.27 -1.28 5.27
N ILE A 185 -14.30 -2.11 5.65
CA ILE A 185 -14.08 -3.47 5.13
C ILE A 185 -15.36 -4.31 5.18
N GLN A 186 -16.06 -4.31 6.32
CA GLN A 186 -17.32 -5.06 6.46
C GLN A 186 -18.39 -4.65 5.45
N ALA A 187 -18.49 -3.36 5.13
CA ALA A 187 -19.46 -2.87 4.16
C ALA A 187 -19.10 -3.31 2.72
N SER A 188 -17.81 -3.32 2.37
CA SER A 188 -17.30 -3.83 1.10
C SER A 188 -17.59 -5.33 0.95
N LEU A 189 -17.34 -6.13 1.98
CA LEU A 189 -17.68 -7.57 1.98
C LEU A 189 -19.18 -7.80 1.84
N ARG A 190 -20.00 -7.04 2.54
CA ARG A 190 -21.48 -7.13 2.42
C ARG A 190 -21.97 -6.71 1.04
N TRP A 191 -21.33 -5.75 0.40
CA TRP A 191 -21.64 -5.36 -0.96
C TRP A 191 -21.42 -6.56 -1.90
N LEU A 192 -20.27 -7.23 -1.83
CA LEU A 192 -19.98 -8.43 -2.63
C LEU A 192 -20.97 -9.57 -2.37
N ILE A 193 -21.32 -9.82 -1.10
CA ILE A 193 -22.32 -10.85 -0.73
C ILE A 193 -23.69 -10.51 -1.30
N SER A 194 -24.15 -9.27 -1.16
CA SER A 194 -25.48 -8.85 -1.61
C SER A 194 -25.65 -8.87 -3.13
N HIS A 195 -24.54 -8.78 -3.88
CA HIS A 195 -24.53 -8.91 -5.34
C HIS A 195 -24.22 -10.33 -5.82
N GLY A 196 -24.06 -11.30 -4.91
CA GLY A 196 -23.83 -12.71 -5.25
C GLY A 196 -22.41 -13.01 -5.76
N TYR A 197 -21.45 -12.11 -5.57
CA TYR A 197 -20.07 -12.31 -6.00
C TYR A 197 -19.30 -13.22 -5.05
N ILE A 198 -19.54 -13.14 -3.75
CA ILE A 198 -18.97 -14.06 -2.76
C ILE A 198 -20.09 -14.72 -1.95
N PRO A 199 -19.90 -15.95 -1.44
CA PRO A 199 -20.96 -16.65 -0.71
C PRO A 199 -21.26 -15.99 0.63
N ALA A 200 -22.54 -16.04 1.06
CA ALA A 200 -22.95 -15.55 2.39
C ALA A 200 -22.30 -16.33 3.55
N SER A 201 -21.81 -17.53 3.27
CA SER A 201 -21.05 -18.38 4.21
C SER A 201 -19.55 -18.07 4.26
N ALA A 202 -19.08 -17.05 3.53
CA ALA A 202 -17.65 -16.67 3.54
C ALA A 202 -17.14 -16.45 4.97
N THR A 203 -15.89 -16.85 5.20
CA THR A 203 -15.19 -16.71 6.49
C THR A 203 -14.01 -15.78 6.36
N LEU A 204 -13.71 -15.00 7.41
CA LEU A 204 -12.60 -14.06 7.44
C LEU A 204 -11.32 -14.77 7.89
N THR A 205 -10.31 -14.81 7.04
CA THR A 205 -9.01 -15.42 7.35
C THR A 205 -7.99 -14.39 7.84
N GLN A 206 -7.87 -13.26 7.13
CA GLN A 206 -6.81 -12.30 7.42
C GLN A 206 -7.23 -10.90 6.94
N VAL A 207 -6.71 -9.87 7.58
CA VAL A 207 -6.75 -8.47 7.13
C VAL A 207 -5.34 -7.91 7.17
N ASN A 208 -4.89 -7.36 6.07
CA ASN A 208 -3.62 -6.67 5.92
C ASN A 208 -3.86 -5.22 5.51
N PHE A 209 -2.88 -4.34 5.75
CA PHE A 209 -2.78 -3.03 5.14
C PHE A 209 -1.32 -2.73 4.81
N GLY A 210 -1.06 -2.30 3.59
CA GLY A 210 0.29 -2.03 3.12
C GLY A 210 0.32 -1.56 1.69
N TRP A 211 1.44 -1.80 1.00
CA TRP A 211 1.65 -1.36 -0.38
C TRP A 211 2.02 -2.53 -1.28
N GLU A 212 1.26 -2.74 -2.36
CA GLU A 212 1.78 -3.52 -3.47
C GLU A 212 2.75 -2.64 -4.28
N ILE A 213 3.97 -3.11 -4.46
CA ILE A 213 5.02 -2.34 -5.15
C ILE A 213 5.51 -3.15 -6.34
N ALA A 214 5.26 -2.66 -7.55
CA ALA A 214 5.74 -3.23 -8.79
C ALA A 214 7.00 -2.52 -9.30
N SER A 215 7.05 -1.19 -9.24
CA SER A 215 8.20 -0.41 -9.72
C SER A 215 8.42 0.83 -8.84
N THR A 216 9.70 1.10 -8.54
CA THR A 216 10.16 2.38 -7.99
C THR A 216 11.09 3.09 -8.97
N ASN A 217 10.99 2.74 -10.28
CA ASN A 217 11.88 3.24 -11.33
C ASN A 217 13.37 2.96 -11.05
N SER A 218 13.69 1.81 -10.44
CA SER A 218 15.05 1.41 -10.02
C SER A 218 15.72 2.39 -9.04
N LYS A 219 14.92 3.07 -8.22
CA LYS A 219 15.41 3.98 -7.17
C LYS A 219 14.97 3.46 -5.81
N ALA A 220 15.78 3.73 -4.79
CA ALA A 220 15.36 3.52 -3.41
C ALA A 220 14.29 4.56 -3.06
N GLU A 221 13.10 4.10 -2.74
CA GLU A 221 11.94 4.93 -2.41
C GLU A 221 11.35 4.51 -1.08
N ASP A 222 10.85 5.49 -0.32
CA ASP A 222 10.32 5.31 1.03
C ASP A 222 8.79 5.24 1.03
N PHE A 223 8.26 4.21 1.67
CA PHE A 223 6.84 4.01 1.97
C PHE A 223 6.67 3.99 3.49
N LYS A 224 5.73 4.75 4.03
CA LYS A 224 5.60 4.93 5.49
C LYS A 224 4.15 4.86 5.95
N LEU A 225 3.91 4.08 6.99
CA LEU A 225 2.68 4.11 7.77
C LEU A 225 2.95 4.86 9.08
N THR A 226 2.27 5.99 9.27
CA THR A 226 2.43 6.85 10.45
C THR A 226 1.26 6.75 11.43
N GLY A 227 0.18 6.10 11.02
CA GLY A 227 -0.98 5.82 11.84
C GLY A 227 -1.78 4.64 11.32
N TYR A 228 -2.16 3.72 12.22
CA TYR A 228 -3.00 2.57 11.87
C TYR A 228 -3.79 2.07 13.08
N TRP A 229 -5.04 1.71 12.84
CA TRP A 229 -5.84 0.94 13.78
C TRP A 229 -6.83 0.04 13.00
N LEU A 230 -7.14 -1.11 13.55
CA LEU A 230 -8.13 -2.03 13.02
C LEU A 230 -9.13 -2.36 14.13
N HIS A 231 -10.41 -2.13 13.86
CA HIS A 231 -11.49 -2.41 14.80
C HIS A 231 -12.38 -3.54 14.26
N THR A 232 -12.49 -4.58 15.04
CA THR A 232 -13.37 -5.72 14.77
C THR A 232 -14.38 -5.87 15.92
N GLN A 233 -15.68 -5.96 15.59
CA GLN A 233 -16.73 -6.27 16.54
C GLN A 233 -17.53 -7.45 16.00
N ARG A 234 -17.66 -8.49 16.79
CA ARG A 234 -18.52 -9.65 16.50
C ARG A 234 -19.90 -9.45 17.11
N SER A 235 -20.91 -10.19 16.58
CA SER A 235 -22.28 -10.27 17.11
C SER A 235 -22.27 -10.99 18.45
#